data_98ff8da912e022987a7541a09e49e124
#
_entry.id   98ff8da912e022987a7541a09e49e124
#
_cell.length_a   1.000
_cell.length_b   1.000
_cell.length_c   1.000
_cell.angle_alpha   90.00
_cell.angle_beta   90.00
_cell.angle_gamma   90.00
#
_symmetry.space_group_name_H-M   'P 1'
#
loop_
_entity.id
_entity.type
_entity.pdbx_description
1 polymer ?
#
loop_
_entity_poly.entity_id
_entity_poly.type
_entity_poly.pdbx_seq_one_letter_code
_entity_poly.pdbx_strand_id
1 'polypeptide(L)'
;MESSSNIPATNKNRHRQLNLQVFAILVIASIVASIAEIPYTIELLKLPSPSLQELLVGTVLQTLINTPIILLGLYLGGKVGLGAHDLRALVARKPKALQNFIKSTRYAFIIGLITGAVLLSLISLLNLILPPELANVAKTIKIPSAFSGFLGSISAGINEEIILRLFIMSLLVWLFTKILRRPQPNNGMIWTANIVAALLFGAGHLPLAAEIYKGLTPSIVFYVVFLNSLGGTVFGWLYWKRGLLAAMIAHFGADIVLHVIAALFVK
;
A
#
# COMPACT_ATOMS: atom_id res chain seq x y z
N MET A 1 24.51 22.86 -32.42
CA MET A 1 23.49 23.95 -32.37
C MET A 1 22.29 23.42 -31.58
N GLU A 2 22.14 23.97 -30.39
CA GLU A 2 21.13 23.57 -29.39
C GLU A 2 19.73 23.98 -29.83
N SER A 3 18.82 23.04 -29.90
CA SER A 3 17.38 23.38 -29.78
C SER A 3 16.97 23.19 -28.33
N SER A 4 17.19 24.19 -27.49
CA SER A 4 16.52 24.33 -26.21
C SER A 4 15.02 24.42 -26.48
N SER A 5 14.26 23.37 -26.16
CA SER A 5 12.81 23.36 -26.24
C SER A 5 12.27 24.40 -25.25
N ASN A 6 11.95 25.60 -25.73
CA ASN A 6 11.23 26.66 -25.01
C ASN A 6 9.80 26.18 -24.73
N ILE A 7 9.60 25.44 -23.61
CA ILE A 7 8.26 25.17 -23.09
C ILE A 7 7.72 26.52 -22.62
N PRO A 8 6.57 26.99 -23.13
CA PRO A 8 5.98 28.26 -22.70
C PRO A 8 5.82 28.33 -21.18
N ALA A 9 6.15 29.43 -20.55
CA ALA A 9 6.08 29.64 -19.09
C ALA A 9 4.70 29.26 -18.49
N THR A 10 3.63 29.44 -19.23
CA THR A 10 2.26 29.04 -18.87
C THR A 10 2.12 27.51 -18.72
N ASN A 11 2.82 26.72 -19.52
CA ASN A 11 2.77 25.26 -19.44
C ASN A 11 3.57 24.72 -18.22
N LYS A 12 4.71 25.34 -17.90
CA LYS A 12 5.51 25.02 -16.72
C LYS A 12 4.75 25.26 -15.41
N ASN A 13 4.04 26.39 -15.33
CA ASN A 13 3.21 26.72 -14.16
C ASN A 13 2.04 25.73 -13.98
N ARG A 14 1.36 25.35 -15.07
CA ARG A 14 0.29 24.35 -15.04
C ARG A 14 0.78 22.98 -14.56
N HIS A 15 1.95 22.53 -15.03
CA HIS A 15 2.54 21.27 -14.57
C HIS A 15 2.90 21.30 -13.09
N ARG A 16 3.43 22.43 -12.58
CA ARG A 16 3.73 22.62 -11.17
C ARG A 16 2.47 22.58 -10.31
N GLN A 17 1.42 23.26 -10.72
CA GLN A 17 0.13 23.24 -10.01
C GLN A 17 -0.48 21.84 -9.93
N LEU A 18 -0.46 21.08 -11.03
CA LEU A 18 -0.94 19.69 -11.04
C LEU A 18 -0.15 18.79 -10.09
N ASN A 19 1.16 18.96 -10.01
CA ASN A 19 1.98 18.20 -9.07
C ASN A 19 1.65 18.54 -7.63
N LEU A 20 1.45 19.82 -7.31
CA LEU A 20 1.04 20.27 -5.97
C LEU A 20 -0.36 19.75 -5.59
N GLN A 21 -1.31 19.73 -6.52
CA GLN A 21 -2.65 19.18 -6.27
C GLN A 21 -2.59 17.67 -5.98
N VAL A 22 -1.87 16.89 -6.79
CA VAL A 22 -1.69 15.45 -6.56
C VAL A 22 -1.01 15.19 -5.22
N PHE A 23 0.04 15.94 -4.89
CA PHE A 23 0.73 15.86 -3.61
C PHE A 23 -0.22 16.16 -2.45
N ALA A 24 -0.96 17.27 -2.50
CA ALA A 24 -1.91 17.64 -1.45
C ALA A 24 -3.01 16.59 -1.25
N ILE A 25 -3.56 16.03 -2.34
CA ILE A 25 -4.56 14.95 -2.28
C ILE A 25 -3.99 13.73 -1.56
N LEU A 26 -2.77 13.31 -1.88
CA LEU A 26 -2.15 12.15 -1.24
C LEU A 26 -1.83 12.40 0.23
N VAL A 27 -1.40 13.61 0.60
CA VAL A 27 -1.18 13.97 2.01
C VAL A 27 -2.48 13.94 2.79
N ILE A 28 -3.56 14.54 2.26
CA ILE A 28 -4.88 14.54 2.90
C ILE A 28 -5.41 13.11 3.02
N ALA A 29 -5.31 12.31 1.95
CA ALA A 29 -5.73 10.91 1.96
C ALA A 29 -4.95 10.11 3.02
N SER A 30 -3.64 10.32 3.14
CA SER A 30 -2.80 9.68 4.15
C SER A 30 -3.19 10.07 5.58
N ILE A 31 -3.53 11.35 5.84
CA ILE A 31 -4.02 11.80 7.15
C ILE A 31 -5.33 11.09 7.50
N VAL A 32 -6.30 11.10 6.57
CA VAL A 32 -7.60 10.44 6.78
C VAL A 32 -7.42 8.94 7.01
N ALA A 33 -6.55 8.30 6.25
CA ALA A 33 -6.22 6.89 6.38
C ALA A 33 -5.59 6.58 7.75
N SER A 34 -4.65 7.39 8.23
CA SER A 34 -4.02 7.20 9.54
C SER A 34 -5.03 7.31 10.69
N ILE A 35 -6.01 8.20 10.58
CA ILE A 35 -7.10 8.30 11.56
C ILE A 35 -8.02 7.07 11.47
N ALA A 36 -8.32 6.60 10.26
CA ALA A 36 -9.18 5.44 10.05
C ALA A 36 -8.59 4.13 10.61
N GLU A 37 -7.27 4.01 10.71
CA GLU A 37 -6.60 2.82 11.27
C GLU A 37 -6.79 2.65 12.78
N ILE A 38 -7.01 3.74 13.51
CA ILE A 38 -6.99 3.77 14.97
C ILE A 38 -7.94 2.75 15.62
N PRO A 39 -9.23 2.63 15.23
CA PRO A 39 -10.14 1.65 15.82
C PRO A 39 -9.66 0.20 15.61
N TYR A 40 -9.11 -0.11 14.45
CA TYR A 40 -8.58 -1.43 14.15
C TYR A 40 -7.40 -1.79 15.07
N THR A 41 -6.44 -0.90 15.20
CA THR A 41 -5.26 -1.10 16.07
C THR A 41 -5.63 -1.24 17.53
N ILE A 42 -6.56 -0.41 18.04
CA ILE A 42 -7.08 -0.49 19.42
C ILE A 42 -7.70 -1.86 19.67
N GLU A 43 -8.58 -2.32 18.79
CA GLU A 43 -9.26 -3.61 18.96
C GLU A 43 -8.30 -4.79 18.84
N LEU A 44 -7.38 -4.76 17.87
CA LEU A 44 -6.42 -5.83 17.62
C LEU A 44 -5.45 -6.02 18.78
N LEU A 45 -4.88 -4.93 19.29
CA LEU A 45 -3.87 -4.94 20.35
C LEU A 45 -4.48 -4.80 21.76
N LYS A 46 -5.80 -4.69 21.88
CA LYS A 46 -6.52 -4.50 23.16
C LYS A 46 -6.00 -3.27 23.93
N LEU A 47 -5.73 -2.19 23.21
CA LEU A 47 -5.23 -0.95 23.79
C LEU A 47 -6.37 -0.15 24.46
N PRO A 48 -6.07 0.69 25.45
CA PRO A 48 -7.02 1.67 25.95
C PRO A 48 -7.35 2.69 24.86
N SER A 49 -8.53 3.29 24.93
CA SER A 49 -8.89 4.38 24.01
C SER A 49 -7.93 5.56 24.20
N PRO A 50 -7.26 6.04 23.14
CA PRO A 50 -6.32 7.14 23.25
C PRO A 50 -7.04 8.46 23.59
N SER A 51 -6.37 9.32 24.33
CA SER A 51 -6.80 10.69 24.55
C SER A 51 -6.75 11.50 23.25
N LEU A 52 -7.47 12.61 23.20
CA LEU A 52 -7.40 13.53 22.05
C LEU A 52 -5.98 14.01 21.78
N GLN A 53 -5.18 14.24 22.82
CA GLN A 53 -3.77 14.65 22.67
C GLN A 53 -2.93 13.55 21.99
N GLU A 54 -3.06 12.30 22.41
CA GLU A 54 -2.35 11.16 21.78
C GLU A 54 -2.75 10.98 20.32
N LEU A 55 -4.04 11.12 20.00
CA LEU A 55 -4.54 11.09 18.63
C LEU A 55 -3.93 12.20 17.77
N LEU A 56 -3.91 13.43 18.27
CA LEU A 56 -3.35 14.57 17.54
C LEU A 56 -1.84 14.40 17.33
N VAL A 57 -1.11 14.05 18.39
CA VAL A 57 0.35 13.85 18.31
C VAL A 57 0.68 12.71 17.33
N GLY A 58 0.01 11.57 17.44
CA GLY A 58 0.22 10.43 16.55
C GLY A 58 -0.06 10.78 15.09
N THR A 59 -1.18 11.46 14.81
CA THR A 59 -1.54 11.89 13.45
C THR A 59 -0.53 12.89 12.88
N VAL A 60 -0.05 13.86 13.69
CA VAL A 60 0.97 14.81 13.28
C VAL A 60 2.30 14.10 12.96
N LEU A 61 2.76 13.22 13.85
CA LEU A 61 3.99 12.45 13.61
C LEU A 61 3.90 11.59 12.35
N GLN A 62 2.79 10.88 12.15
CA GLN A 62 2.59 10.08 10.93
C GLN A 62 2.56 10.96 9.68
N THR A 63 1.94 12.14 9.75
CA THR A 63 1.92 13.10 8.64
C THR A 63 3.33 13.61 8.32
N LEU A 64 4.12 13.94 9.34
CA LEU A 64 5.52 14.39 9.17
C LEU A 64 6.39 13.30 8.51
N ILE A 65 6.13 12.03 8.81
CA ILE A 65 6.83 10.89 8.19
C ILE A 65 6.34 10.68 6.75
N ASN A 66 5.03 10.66 6.51
CA ASN A 66 4.48 10.33 5.20
C ASN A 66 4.67 11.46 4.16
N THR A 67 4.70 12.72 4.59
CA THR A 67 4.84 13.86 3.67
C THR A 67 6.12 13.79 2.81
N PRO A 68 7.33 13.62 3.35
CA PRO A 68 8.54 13.46 2.54
C PRO A 68 8.53 12.17 1.72
N ILE A 69 7.93 11.09 2.21
CA ILE A 69 7.77 9.82 1.48
C ILE A 69 6.93 10.03 0.21
N ILE A 70 5.80 10.73 0.33
CA ILE A 70 4.93 11.07 -0.81
C ILE A 70 5.70 11.94 -1.81
N LEU A 71 6.40 12.97 -1.34
CA LEU A 71 7.14 13.89 -2.19
C LEU A 71 8.23 13.16 -2.99
N LEU A 72 9.06 12.37 -2.30
CA LEU A 72 10.12 11.58 -2.90
C LEU A 72 9.54 10.51 -3.84
N GLY A 73 8.48 9.83 -3.44
CA GLY A 73 7.81 8.82 -4.26
C GLY A 73 7.25 9.38 -5.56
N LEU A 74 6.59 10.53 -5.53
CA LEU A 74 6.11 11.23 -6.73
C LEU A 74 7.27 11.66 -7.64
N TYR A 75 8.35 12.15 -7.06
CA TYR A 75 9.54 12.56 -7.81
C TYR A 75 10.23 11.38 -8.48
N LEU A 76 10.54 10.34 -7.70
CA LEU A 76 11.26 9.15 -8.18
C LEU A 76 10.41 8.35 -9.17
N GLY A 77 9.14 8.13 -8.86
CA GLY A 77 8.19 7.46 -9.76
C GLY A 77 8.08 8.17 -11.11
N GLY A 78 8.00 9.51 -11.08
CA GLY A 78 8.00 10.30 -12.32
C GLY A 78 9.25 10.17 -13.17
N LYS A 79 10.42 9.88 -12.56
CA LYS A 79 11.69 9.67 -13.28
C LYS A 79 11.77 8.32 -14.00
N VAL A 80 11.00 7.32 -13.55
CA VAL A 80 11.07 5.95 -14.07
C VAL A 80 9.76 5.48 -14.74
N GLY A 81 8.86 6.43 -15.01
CA GLY A 81 7.57 6.12 -15.67
C GLY A 81 6.55 5.41 -14.79
N LEU A 82 6.77 5.44 -13.46
CA LEU A 82 5.84 4.98 -12.43
C LEU A 82 5.14 6.16 -11.76
N GLY A 83 4.54 5.94 -10.60
CA GLY A 83 3.96 7.01 -9.78
C GLY A 83 2.44 7.10 -9.91
N ALA A 84 1.89 8.26 -9.53
CA ALA A 84 0.44 8.50 -9.48
C ALA A 84 -0.09 9.11 -10.79
N HIS A 85 0.26 8.53 -11.95
CA HIS A 85 -0.13 9.07 -13.26
C HIS A 85 -1.65 8.96 -13.52
N ASP A 86 -2.32 7.97 -12.96
CA ASP A 86 -3.76 7.77 -12.96
C ASP A 86 -4.48 8.90 -12.20
N LEU A 87 -4.07 9.18 -10.96
CA LEU A 87 -4.56 10.31 -10.17
C LEU A 87 -4.28 11.66 -10.87
N ARG A 88 -3.08 11.82 -11.41
CA ARG A 88 -2.71 13.02 -12.17
C ARG A 88 -3.59 13.23 -13.41
N ALA A 89 -3.96 12.16 -14.10
CA ALA A 89 -4.86 12.23 -15.24
C ALA A 89 -6.27 12.71 -14.84
N LEU A 90 -6.77 12.24 -13.68
CA LEU A 90 -8.06 12.67 -13.12
C LEU A 90 -8.03 14.15 -12.73
N VAL A 91 -7.04 14.58 -11.96
CA VAL A 91 -6.88 15.95 -11.51
C VAL A 91 -6.75 16.91 -12.72
N ALA A 92 -6.01 16.50 -13.75
CA ALA A 92 -5.85 17.25 -14.98
C ALA A 92 -7.10 17.22 -15.88
N ARG A 93 -8.16 16.51 -15.51
CA ARG A 93 -9.40 16.31 -16.28
C ARG A 93 -9.12 15.89 -17.73
N LYS A 94 -8.14 14.98 -17.93
CA LYS A 94 -7.81 14.50 -19.27
C LYS A 94 -9.02 13.78 -19.90
N PRO A 95 -9.19 13.87 -21.23
CA PRO A 95 -10.24 13.13 -21.93
C PRO A 95 -10.22 11.65 -21.55
N LYS A 96 -11.40 11.06 -21.28
CA LYS A 96 -11.57 9.66 -20.85
C LYS A 96 -10.91 9.26 -19.52
N ALA A 97 -10.28 10.20 -18.77
CA ALA A 97 -9.61 9.86 -17.49
C ALA A 97 -10.57 9.20 -16.50
N LEU A 98 -11.77 9.75 -16.35
CA LEU A 98 -12.80 9.17 -15.46
C LEU A 98 -13.26 7.78 -15.93
N GLN A 99 -13.50 7.60 -17.21
CA GLN A 99 -13.89 6.27 -17.76
C GLN A 99 -12.77 5.24 -17.54
N ASN A 100 -11.51 5.62 -17.80
CA ASN A 100 -10.35 4.76 -17.59
C ASN A 100 -10.18 4.44 -16.09
N PHE A 101 -10.38 5.41 -15.21
CA PHE A 101 -10.36 5.22 -13.78
C PHE A 101 -11.43 4.22 -13.33
N ILE A 102 -12.69 4.41 -13.71
CA ILE A 102 -13.78 3.48 -13.34
C ILE A 102 -13.48 2.05 -13.83
N LYS A 103 -13.01 1.91 -15.08
CA LYS A 103 -12.64 0.60 -15.63
C LYS A 103 -11.48 -0.04 -14.85
N SER A 104 -10.44 0.76 -14.54
CA SER A 104 -9.27 0.30 -13.77
C SER A 104 -9.65 -0.08 -12.34
N THR A 105 -10.48 0.72 -11.67
CA THR A 105 -10.97 0.49 -10.31
C THR A 105 -11.76 -0.81 -10.22
N ARG A 106 -12.72 -1.05 -11.13
CA ARG A 106 -13.50 -2.30 -11.17
C ARG A 106 -12.58 -3.52 -11.33
N TYR A 107 -11.65 -3.45 -12.26
CA TYR A 107 -10.69 -4.53 -12.49
C TYR A 107 -9.80 -4.74 -11.24
N ALA A 108 -9.22 -3.67 -10.70
CA ALA A 108 -8.34 -3.74 -9.53
C ALA A 108 -9.08 -4.28 -8.30
N PHE A 109 -10.32 -3.86 -8.07
CA PHE A 109 -11.13 -4.35 -6.95
C PHE A 109 -11.41 -5.86 -7.07
N ILE A 110 -11.77 -6.34 -8.27
CA ILE A 110 -11.98 -7.78 -8.51
C ILE A 110 -10.68 -8.57 -8.27
N ILE A 111 -9.55 -8.08 -8.79
CA ILE A 111 -8.24 -8.71 -8.52
C ILE A 111 -7.93 -8.71 -7.02
N GLY A 112 -8.23 -7.63 -6.31
CA GLY A 112 -8.11 -7.55 -4.85
C GLY A 112 -8.94 -8.61 -4.14
N LEU A 113 -10.23 -8.71 -4.45
CA LEU A 113 -11.11 -9.73 -3.86
C LEU A 113 -10.59 -11.16 -4.11
N ILE A 114 -10.13 -11.45 -5.33
CA ILE A 114 -9.54 -12.74 -5.68
C ILE A 114 -8.26 -12.98 -4.86
N THR A 115 -7.38 -11.97 -4.77
CA THR A 115 -6.15 -12.04 -3.97
C THR A 115 -6.47 -12.32 -2.50
N GLY A 116 -7.42 -11.59 -1.92
CA GLY A 116 -7.86 -11.81 -0.54
C GLY A 116 -8.42 -13.21 -0.32
N ALA A 117 -9.26 -13.71 -1.25
CA ALA A 117 -9.80 -15.06 -1.18
C ALA A 117 -8.71 -16.15 -1.26
N VAL A 118 -7.73 -15.97 -2.15
CA VAL A 118 -6.57 -16.87 -2.25
C VAL A 118 -5.74 -16.83 -0.95
N LEU A 119 -5.46 -15.63 -0.43
CA LEU A 119 -4.72 -15.49 0.84
C LEU A 119 -5.47 -16.13 2.01
N LEU A 120 -6.79 -15.91 2.13
CA LEU A 120 -7.61 -16.53 3.16
C LEU A 120 -7.60 -18.06 3.07
N SER A 121 -7.64 -18.61 1.86
CA SER A 121 -7.53 -20.04 1.61
C SER A 121 -6.14 -20.57 2.01
N LEU A 122 -5.07 -19.87 1.67
CA LEU A 122 -3.71 -20.21 2.07
C LEU A 122 -3.52 -20.14 3.58
N ILE A 123 -4.05 -19.11 4.25
CA ILE A 123 -4.07 -19.00 5.72
C ILE A 123 -4.73 -20.24 6.33
N SER A 124 -5.90 -20.62 5.82
CA SER A 124 -6.63 -21.78 6.31
C SER A 124 -5.85 -23.08 6.12
N LEU A 125 -5.23 -23.28 4.95
CA LEU A 125 -4.39 -24.46 4.67
C LEU A 125 -3.12 -24.48 5.52
N LEU A 126 -2.42 -23.37 5.65
CA LEU A 126 -1.21 -23.29 6.46
C LEU A 126 -1.52 -23.54 7.93
N ASN A 127 -2.66 -23.10 8.43
CA ASN A 127 -3.09 -23.34 9.80
C ASN A 127 -3.29 -24.86 10.11
N LEU A 128 -3.50 -25.71 9.10
CA LEU A 128 -3.59 -27.17 9.28
C LEU A 128 -2.22 -27.82 9.52
N ILE A 129 -1.15 -27.20 9.06
CA ILE A 129 0.22 -27.73 9.14
C ILE A 129 1.13 -26.94 10.09
N LEU A 130 0.62 -25.84 10.67
CA LEU A 130 1.36 -25.06 11.68
C LEU A 130 1.63 -25.91 12.92
N PRO A 131 2.79 -25.69 13.58
CA PRO A 131 3.05 -26.27 14.89
C PRO A 131 1.91 -25.98 15.87
N PRO A 132 1.53 -26.94 16.75
CA PRO A 132 0.41 -26.77 17.68
C PRO A 132 0.49 -25.52 18.54
N GLU A 133 1.70 -25.11 18.92
CA GLU A 133 1.93 -23.90 19.72
C GLU A 133 1.44 -22.63 18.97
N LEU A 134 1.73 -22.54 17.67
CA LEU A 134 1.31 -21.41 16.84
C LEU A 134 -0.19 -21.45 16.56
N ALA A 135 -0.75 -22.63 16.30
CA ALA A 135 -2.18 -22.81 16.11
C ALA A 135 -2.97 -22.40 17.37
N ASN A 136 -2.44 -22.68 18.56
CA ASN A 136 -3.06 -22.29 19.83
C ASN A 136 -3.00 -20.76 20.04
N VAL A 137 -1.88 -20.11 19.75
CA VAL A 137 -1.80 -18.64 19.82
C VAL A 137 -2.77 -18.00 18.82
N ALA A 138 -2.83 -18.51 17.58
CA ALA A 138 -3.76 -18.00 16.56
C ALA A 138 -5.23 -18.01 17.04
N LYS A 139 -5.66 -19.01 17.82
CA LYS A 139 -7.00 -19.10 18.41
C LYS A 139 -7.28 -18.03 19.51
N THR A 140 -6.23 -17.45 20.09
CA THR A 140 -6.34 -16.42 21.14
C THR A 140 -6.33 -15.00 20.60
N ILE A 141 -5.99 -14.84 19.30
CA ILE A 141 -5.96 -13.53 18.65
C ILE A 141 -7.39 -12.99 18.56
N LYS A 142 -7.59 -11.81 19.13
CA LYS A 142 -8.88 -11.11 18.97
C LYS A 142 -8.96 -10.59 17.53
N ILE A 143 -9.98 -11.01 16.81
CA ILE A 143 -10.29 -10.47 15.49
C ILE A 143 -11.06 -9.17 15.70
N PRO A 144 -10.58 -8.03 15.16
CA PRO A 144 -11.31 -6.78 15.21
C PRO A 144 -12.70 -6.89 14.57
N SER A 145 -13.62 -6.01 14.96
CA SER A 145 -14.94 -5.94 14.36
C SER A 145 -14.84 -5.69 12.84
N ALA A 146 -15.86 -6.15 12.10
CA ALA A 146 -15.90 -5.91 10.65
C ALA A 146 -15.86 -4.41 10.30
N PHE A 147 -16.41 -3.54 11.15
CA PHE A 147 -16.35 -2.09 10.98
C PHE A 147 -14.92 -1.56 11.16
N SER A 148 -14.23 -1.98 12.21
CA SER A 148 -12.81 -1.62 12.42
C SER A 148 -11.93 -2.22 11.32
N GLY A 149 -12.21 -3.45 10.87
CA GLY A 149 -11.57 -4.07 9.71
C GLY A 149 -11.74 -3.26 8.43
N PHE A 150 -12.95 -2.73 8.18
CA PHE A 150 -13.21 -1.85 7.04
C PHE A 150 -12.38 -0.56 7.10
N LEU A 151 -12.30 0.09 8.27
CA LEU A 151 -11.50 1.30 8.46
C LEU A 151 -10.00 1.02 8.31
N GLY A 152 -9.51 -0.09 8.88
CA GLY A 152 -8.12 -0.54 8.70
C GLY A 152 -7.78 -0.84 7.23
N SER A 153 -8.73 -1.44 6.48
CA SER A 153 -8.56 -1.70 5.04
C SER A 153 -8.40 -0.40 4.22
N ILE A 154 -9.08 0.69 4.60
CA ILE A 154 -8.88 2.01 3.99
C ILE A 154 -7.46 2.51 4.26
N SER A 155 -7.00 2.38 5.50
CA SER A 155 -5.66 2.81 5.89
C SER A 155 -4.57 2.04 5.16
N ALA A 156 -4.63 0.72 5.20
CA ALA A 156 -3.66 -0.15 4.53
C ALA A 156 -3.60 0.14 3.03
N GLY A 157 -4.76 0.15 2.36
CA GLY A 157 -4.83 0.43 0.93
C GLY A 157 -4.24 1.78 0.52
N ILE A 158 -4.23 2.79 1.40
CA ILE A 158 -3.68 4.12 1.11
C ILE A 158 -2.22 4.23 1.59
N ASN A 159 -1.97 4.09 2.89
CA ASN A 159 -0.68 4.40 3.49
C ASN A 159 0.41 3.40 3.08
N GLU A 160 0.09 2.12 3.06
CA GLU A 160 1.08 1.10 2.71
C GLU A 160 1.43 1.14 1.22
N GLU A 161 0.45 1.43 0.34
CA GLU A 161 0.72 1.60 -1.08
C GLU A 161 1.52 2.87 -1.39
N ILE A 162 1.34 3.94 -0.62
CA ILE A 162 2.20 5.13 -0.68
C ILE A 162 3.64 4.75 -0.32
N ILE A 163 3.85 4.05 0.79
CA ILE A 163 5.19 3.69 1.27
C ILE A 163 5.84 2.67 0.33
N LEU A 164 5.15 1.55 0.05
CA LEU A 164 5.76 0.41 -0.64
C LEU A 164 5.81 0.58 -2.16
N ARG A 165 4.79 1.15 -2.78
CA ARG A 165 4.72 1.26 -4.25
C ARG A 165 5.18 2.61 -4.73
N LEU A 166 4.54 3.68 -4.22
CA LEU A 166 4.89 5.02 -4.68
C LEU A 166 6.35 5.36 -4.32
N PHE A 167 6.82 5.01 -3.11
CA PHE A 167 8.19 5.35 -2.69
C PHE A 167 9.17 4.19 -2.88
N ILE A 168 9.06 3.08 -2.14
CA ILE A 168 10.09 2.02 -2.11
C ILE A 168 10.29 1.39 -3.50
N MET A 169 9.23 0.93 -4.15
CA MET A 169 9.34 0.31 -5.46
C MET A 169 9.88 1.30 -6.50
N SER A 170 9.41 2.57 -6.49
CA SER A 170 9.93 3.60 -7.39
C SER A 170 11.40 3.93 -7.12
N LEU A 171 11.81 3.98 -5.86
CA LEU A 171 13.21 4.17 -5.45
C LEU A 171 14.10 3.03 -5.98
N LEU A 172 13.68 1.78 -5.78
CA LEU A 172 14.42 0.61 -6.25
C LEU A 172 14.58 0.61 -7.78
N VAL A 173 13.50 0.87 -8.52
CA VAL A 173 13.55 0.98 -9.99
C VAL A 173 14.50 2.11 -10.39
N TRP A 174 14.42 3.27 -9.74
CA TRP A 174 15.32 4.39 -10.02
C TRP A 174 16.79 4.03 -9.72
N LEU A 175 17.06 3.39 -8.59
CA LEU A 175 18.42 2.92 -8.25
C LEU A 175 18.95 1.93 -9.29
N PHE A 176 18.16 0.95 -9.71
CA PHE A 176 18.56 0.00 -10.76
C PHE A 176 18.88 0.69 -12.09
N THR A 177 18.08 1.71 -12.50
CA THR A 177 18.40 2.46 -13.73
C THR A 177 19.73 3.19 -13.60
N LYS A 178 20.05 3.74 -12.41
CA LYS A 178 21.32 4.45 -12.16
C LYS A 178 22.51 3.49 -12.10
N ILE A 179 22.42 2.41 -11.31
CA ILE A 179 23.49 1.43 -11.15
C ILE A 179 23.82 0.76 -12.48
N LEU A 180 22.81 0.35 -13.23
CA LEU A 180 22.98 -0.34 -14.52
C LEU A 180 23.12 0.63 -15.70
N ARG A 181 23.20 1.95 -15.44
CA ARG A 181 23.38 3.01 -16.45
C ARG A 181 22.39 2.90 -17.61
N ARG A 182 21.12 2.60 -17.31
CA ARG A 182 20.04 2.50 -18.31
C ARG A 182 19.25 3.81 -18.36
N PRO A 183 18.89 4.30 -19.56
CA PRO A 183 18.08 5.52 -19.70
C PRO A 183 16.62 5.31 -19.21
N GLN A 184 16.12 4.09 -19.31
CA GLN A 184 14.77 3.69 -18.89
C GLN A 184 14.82 2.30 -18.23
N PRO A 185 13.90 2.01 -17.29
CA PRO A 185 13.80 0.69 -16.67
C PRO A 185 13.30 -0.33 -17.68
N ASN A 186 13.81 -1.56 -17.59
CA ASN A 186 13.25 -2.72 -18.29
C ASN A 186 12.35 -3.54 -17.35
N ASN A 187 11.64 -4.51 -17.91
CA ASN A 187 10.70 -5.36 -17.15
C ASN A 187 11.41 -6.12 -16.02
N GLY A 188 12.63 -6.59 -16.21
CA GLY A 188 13.38 -7.31 -15.17
C GLY A 188 13.67 -6.42 -13.95
N MET A 189 14.11 -5.17 -14.16
CA MET A 189 14.31 -4.21 -13.07
C MET A 189 13.02 -3.95 -12.28
N ILE A 190 11.90 -3.79 -13.01
CA ILE A 190 10.60 -3.51 -12.37
C ILE A 190 10.12 -4.73 -11.59
N TRP A 191 10.24 -5.95 -12.13
CA TRP A 191 9.88 -7.16 -11.42
C TRP A 191 10.75 -7.39 -10.18
N THR A 192 12.08 -7.20 -10.30
CA THR A 192 12.99 -7.30 -9.14
C THR A 192 12.60 -6.30 -8.06
N ALA A 193 12.36 -5.03 -8.44
CA ALA A 193 11.91 -4.01 -7.49
C ALA A 193 10.57 -4.36 -6.85
N ASN A 194 9.61 -4.91 -7.62
CA ASN A 194 8.33 -5.35 -7.10
C ASN A 194 8.49 -6.46 -6.05
N ILE A 195 9.27 -7.49 -6.36
CA ILE A 195 9.49 -8.61 -5.44
C ILE A 195 10.20 -8.13 -4.17
N VAL A 196 11.25 -7.30 -4.30
CA VAL A 196 11.94 -6.74 -3.12
C VAL A 196 10.99 -5.87 -2.29
N ALA A 197 10.20 -5.01 -2.91
CA ALA A 197 9.21 -4.20 -2.20
C ALA A 197 8.13 -5.06 -1.52
N ALA A 198 7.73 -6.19 -2.15
CA ALA A 198 6.78 -7.13 -1.56
C ALA A 198 7.38 -7.88 -0.36
N LEU A 199 8.64 -8.27 -0.41
CA LEU A 199 9.35 -8.87 0.73
C LEU A 199 9.50 -7.87 1.88
N LEU A 200 9.83 -6.61 1.59
CA LEU A 200 9.87 -5.53 2.58
C LEU A 200 8.48 -5.26 3.19
N PHE A 201 7.43 -5.37 2.39
CA PHE A 201 6.05 -5.30 2.86
C PHE A 201 5.75 -6.40 3.89
N GLY A 202 6.09 -7.65 3.57
CA GLY A 202 5.95 -8.77 4.50
C GLY A 202 6.80 -8.60 5.76
N ALA A 203 8.04 -8.15 5.62
CA ALA A 203 8.94 -7.88 6.76
C ALA A 203 8.43 -6.73 7.64
N GLY A 204 7.77 -5.73 7.06
CA GLY A 204 7.14 -4.63 7.79
C GLY A 204 6.04 -5.07 8.76
N HIS A 205 5.45 -6.25 8.57
CA HIS A 205 4.45 -6.83 9.47
C HIS A 205 5.05 -7.61 10.65
N LEU A 206 6.37 -7.86 10.67
CA LEU A 206 7.02 -8.63 11.73
C LEU A 206 6.94 -7.97 13.11
N PRO A 207 7.07 -6.63 13.29
CA PRO A 207 6.90 -6.02 14.60
C PRO A 207 5.50 -6.29 15.19
N LEU A 208 4.44 -6.12 14.38
CA LEU A 208 3.08 -6.42 14.81
C LEU A 208 2.90 -7.92 15.11
N ALA A 209 3.46 -8.78 14.28
CA ALA A 209 3.44 -10.24 14.51
C ALA A 209 4.16 -10.61 15.82
N ALA A 210 5.28 -9.97 16.16
CA ALA A 210 5.99 -10.19 17.41
C ALA A 210 5.12 -9.88 18.64
N GLU A 211 4.33 -8.81 18.58
CA GLU A 211 3.36 -8.44 19.62
C GLU A 211 2.22 -9.46 19.74
N ILE A 212 1.66 -9.87 18.61
CA ILE A 212 0.53 -10.80 18.54
C ILE A 212 0.93 -12.20 18.99
N TYR A 213 2.04 -12.73 18.47
CA TYR A 213 2.53 -14.09 18.74
C TYR A 213 3.46 -14.19 19.96
N LYS A 214 3.70 -13.06 20.66
CA LYS A 214 4.60 -12.99 21.83
C LYS A 214 6.01 -13.46 21.53
N GLY A 215 6.48 -13.18 20.33
CA GLY A 215 7.81 -13.51 19.82
C GLY A 215 7.79 -13.94 18.35
N LEU A 216 8.98 -14.06 17.76
CA LEU A 216 9.16 -14.47 16.36
C LEU A 216 9.94 -15.78 16.31
N THR A 217 9.29 -16.83 15.83
CA THR A 217 9.95 -18.08 15.42
C THR A 217 10.21 -18.04 13.90
N PRO A 218 11.13 -18.88 13.36
CA PRO A 218 11.33 -18.97 11.92
C PRO A 218 10.03 -19.27 11.15
N SER A 219 9.14 -20.09 11.71
CA SER A 219 7.84 -20.41 11.11
C SER A 219 6.91 -19.19 11.05
N ILE A 220 6.86 -18.38 12.10
CA ILE A 220 6.08 -17.12 12.12
C ILE A 220 6.63 -16.12 11.09
N VAL A 221 7.96 -15.96 11.06
CA VAL A 221 8.62 -15.08 10.10
C VAL A 221 8.27 -15.51 8.67
N PHE A 222 8.44 -16.80 8.35
CA PHE A 222 8.07 -17.32 7.03
C PHE A 222 6.59 -17.09 6.72
N TYR A 223 5.70 -17.45 7.62
CA TYR A 223 4.25 -17.29 7.45
C TYR A 223 3.86 -15.85 7.14
N VAL A 224 4.33 -14.91 7.97
CA VAL A 224 4.00 -13.49 7.84
C VAL A 224 4.60 -12.90 6.57
N VAL A 225 5.89 -13.12 6.33
CA VAL A 225 6.58 -12.58 5.14
C VAL A 225 6.01 -13.18 3.86
N PHE A 226 5.79 -14.49 3.81
CA PHE A 226 5.28 -15.18 2.62
C PHE A 226 3.89 -14.67 2.21
N LEU A 227 2.92 -14.68 3.13
CA LEU A 227 1.54 -14.29 2.82
C LEU A 227 1.44 -12.82 2.39
N ASN A 228 2.07 -11.91 3.14
CA ASN A 228 2.05 -10.49 2.78
C ASN A 228 2.79 -10.22 1.47
N SER A 229 3.89 -10.91 1.19
CA SER A 229 4.64 -10.76 -0.07
C SER A 229 3.85 -11.23 -1.28
N LEU A 230 3.01 -12.25 -1.16
CA LEU A 230 2.11 -12.68 -2.24
C LEU A 230 1.14 -11.55 -2.62
N GLY A 231 0.41 -11.00 -1.66
CA GLY A 231 -0.46 -9.84 -1.88
C GLY A 231 0.32 -8.65 -2.42
N GLY A 232 1.45 -8.37 -1.77
CA GLY A 232 2.35 -7.30 -2.16
C GLY A 232 2.83 -7.39 -3.61
N THR A 233 3.11 -8.57 -4.11
CA THR A 233 3.53 -8.77 -5.51
C THR A 233 2.41 -8.42 -6.49
N VAL A 234 1.16 -8.78 -6.19
CA VAL A 234 -0.01 -8.45 -7.01
C VAL A 234 -0.25 -6.94 -7.04
N PHE A 235 -0.20 -6.27 -5.88
CA PHE A 235 -0.43 -4.83 -5.79
C PHE A 235 0.68 -4.05 -6.51
N GLY A 236 1.94 -4.47 -6.40
CA GLY A 236 3.04 -3.84 -7.13
C GLY A 236 2.97 -4.06 -8.65
N TRP A 237 2.47 -5.22 -9.10
CA TRP A 237 2.17 -5.43 -10.52
C TRP A 237 1.05 -4.49 -11.02
N LEU A 238 0.00 -4.27 -10.22
CA LEU A 238 -1.06 -3.32 -10.56
C LEU A 238 -0.55 -1.87 -10.54
N TYR A 239 0.29 -1.51 -9.59
CA TYR A 239 0.97 -0.21 -9.58
C TYR A 239 1.72 0.05 -10.88
N TRP A 240 2.53 -0.92 -11.32
CA TRP A 240 3.26 -0.83 -12.57
C TRP A 240 2.36 -0.71 -13.79
N LYS A 241 1.32 -1.56 -13.88
CA LYS A 241 0.50 -1.67 -15.09
C LYS A 241 -0.63 -0.65 -15.17
N ARG A 242 -1.12 -0.15 -14.03
CA ARG A 242 -2.35 0.65 -13.97
C ARG A 242 -2.25 1.92 -13.11
N GLY A 243 -1.20 2.05 -12.29
CA GLY A 243 -0.96 3.21 -11.44
C GLY A 243 -1.30 2.98 -9.97
N LEU A 244 -1.08 4.04 -9.17
CA LEU A 244 -1.17 3.98 -7.72
C LEU A 244 -2.59 3.68 -7.22
N LEU A 245 -3.61 4.32 -7.80
CA LEU A 245 -4.99 4.12 -7.39
C LEU A 245 -5.46 2.67 -7.60
N ALA A 246 -4.98 2.01 -8.67
CA ALA A 246 -5.30 0.62 -8.92
C ALA A 246 -4.68 -0.31 -7.85
N ALA A 247 -3.44 -0.05 -7.41
CA ALA A 247 -2.82 -0.79 -6.32
C ALA A 247 -3.60 -0.59 -5.01
N MET A 248 -3.92 0.67 -4.67
CA MET A 248 -4.71 1.02 -3.48
C MET A 248 -6.06 0.30 -3.43
N ILE A 249 -6.79 0.30 -4.55
CA ILE A 249 -8.11 -0.34 -4.65
C ILE A 249 -8.01 -1.86 -4.55
N ALA A 250 -6.97 -2.47 -5.13
CA ALA A 250 -6.79 -3.91 -5.04
C ALA A 250 -6.39 -4.35 -3.62
N HIS A 251 -5.53 -3.60 -2.96
CA HIS A 251 -5.17 -3.84 -1.57
C HIS A 251 -6.40 -3.73 -0.67
N PHE A 252 -7.14 -2.63 -0.76
CA PHE A 252 -8.42 -2.47 -0.07
C PHE A 252 -9.37 -3.65 -0.33
N GLY A 253 -9.50 -4.11 -1.59
CA GLY A 253 -10.35 -5.25 -1.94
C GLY A 253 -9.89 -6.56 -1.30
N ALA A 254 -8.58 -6.82 -1.20
CA ALA A 254 -8.03 -7.99 -0.51
C ALA A 254 -8.34 -7.94 0.99
N ASP A 255 -8.16 -6.79 1.61
CA ASP A 255 -8.39 -6.59 3.03
C ASP A 255 -9.88 -6.66 3.40
N ILE A 256 -10.79 -6.26 2.50
CA ILE A 256 -12.23 -6.50 2.70
C ILE A 256 -12.50 -8.00 2.88
N VAL A 257 -11.84 -8.87 2.16
CA VAL A 257 -12.01 -10.32 2.35
C VAL A 257 -11.39 -10.76 3.68
N LEU A 258 -10.16 -10.29 3.99
CA LEU A 258 -9.38 -10.75 5.14
C LEU A 258 -9.87 -10.18 6.46
N HIS A 259 -10.32 -8.93 6.50
CA HIS A 259 -10.60 -8.19 7.73
C HIS A 259 -12.07 -7.84 7.93
N VAL A 260 -12.88 -7.86 6.86
CA VAL A 260 -14.32 -7.58 6.98
C VAL A 260 -15.12 -8.87 6.82
N ILE A 261 -14.99 -9.55 5.67
CA ILE A 261 -15.79 -10.74 5.40
C ILE A 261 -15.41 -11.86 6.39
N ALA A 262 -14.11 -12.15 6.55
CA ALA A 262 -13.67 -13.19 7.49
C ALA A 262 -14.15 -12.90 8.93
N ALA A 263 -14.13 -11.64 9.38
CA ALA A 263 -14.60 -11.27 10.72
C ALA A 263 -16.10 -11.55 10.96
N LEU A 264 -16.92 -11.60 9.91
CA LEU A 264 -18.35 -11.90 10.04
C LEU A 264 -18.63 -13.39 10.30
N PHE A 265 -17.67 -14.27 9.98
CA PHE A 265 -17.81 -15.73 10.16
C PHE A 265 -17.07 -16.27 11.37
N VAL A 266 -16.23 -15.48 12.03
CA VAL A 266 -15.55 -15.85 13.27
C VAL A 266 -16.31 -15.21 14.43
N LYS A 267 -17.03 -16.04 15.19
CA LYS A 267 -17.71 -15.63 16.42
C LYS A 267 -16.94 -16.08 17.66
#